data_6c5387be4201c744b3f7fb48c7fb32b0
#
_entry.id   6c5387be4201c744b3f7fb48c7fb32b0
#
_cell.length_a   1.000
_cell.length_b   1.000
_cell.length_c   1.000
_cell.angle_alpha   90.00
_cell.angle_beta   90.00
_cell.angle_gamma   90.00
#
_symmetry.space_group_name_H-M   'P 1'
#
loop_
_entity.id
_entity.type
_entity.pdbx_description
1 polymer ?
#
loop_
_entity_poly.entity_id
_entity_poly.type
_entity_poly.pdbx_seq_one_letter_code
_entity_poly.pdbx_strand_id
1 'polypeptide(L)'
;MMNDLTWKEFERVDIRVGTILYAEEFKEAIKPAIKMTIDFGEEIGIKKSSAQITDHYNPESLVGIQVAAVINFPKKQIGPFMSECLVTGFTQSDGSIILAVPQKGALNGSRLA
;
A
#
# COMPACT_ATOMS: atom_id res chain seq x y z
N MET A 1 24.02 -17.97 8.33
CA MET A 1 23.77 -17.30 9.63
C MET A 1 22.39 -17.66 10.14
N MET A 2 22.20 -17.64 11.45
CA MET A 2 20.92 -17.98 12.07
C MET A 2 19.79 -17.06 11.61
N ASN A 3 20.11 -15.83 11.18
CA ASN A 3 19.12 -14.83 10.78
C ASN A 3 18.97 -14.67 9.28
N ASP A 4 19.49 -15.61 8.52
CA ASP A 4 19.31 -15.57 7.06
C ASP A 4 17.86 -15.83 6.72
N LEU A 5 17.36 -15.07 5.75
CA LEU A 5 16.01 -15.24 5.24
C LEU A 5 15.95 -16.48 4.34
N THR A 6 14.87 -17.24 4.45
CA THR A 6 14.61 -18.36 3.53
C THR A 6 13.62 -17.92 2.45
N TRP A 7 13.66 -18.61 1.31
CA TRP A 7 12.67 -18.38 0.24
C TRP A 7 11.24 -18.61 0.71
N LYS A 8 11.05 -19.60 1.56
CA LYS A 8 9.73 -19.94 2.10
C LYS A 8 9.18 -18.79 2.96
N GLU A 9 10.03 -18.15 3.75
CA GLU A 9 9.63 -17.00 4.54
C GLU A 9 9.26 -15.80 3.66
N PHE A 10 10.05 -15.52 2.62
CA PHE A 10 9.78 -14.45 1.69
C PHE A 10 8.47 -14.68 0.94
N GLU A 11 8.21 -15.92 0.50
CA GLU A 11 7.01 -16.27 -0.25
C GLU A 11 5.73 -16.11 0.56
N ARG A 12 5.82 -16.07 1.88
CA ARG A 12 4.65 -15.83 2.73
C ARG A 12 4.15 -14.39 2.65
N VAL A 13 4.99 -13.47 2.26
CA VAL A 13 4.58 -12.06 2.13
C VAL A 13 4.08 -11.86 0.70
N ASP A 14 2.79 -11.62 0.55
CA ASP A 14 2.16 -11.47 -0.76
C ASP A 14 2.07 -9.99 -1.12
N ILE A 15 3.04 -9.51 -1.92
CA ILE A 15 3.12 -8.12 -2.36
C ILE A 15 2.68 -8.03 -3.80
N ARG A 16 1.69 -7.17 -4.08
CA ARG A 16 1.11 -7.00 -5.42
C ARG A 16 1.10 -5.56 -5.85
N VAL A 17 1.15 -5.35 -7.16
CA VAL A 17 0.97 -4.03 -7.76
C VAL A 17 -0.52 -3.73 -7.87
N GLY A 18 -0.91 -2.53 -7.49
CA GLY A 18 -2.27 -2.04 -7.70
C GLY A 18 -2.26 -0.57 -8.11
N THR A 19 -3.32 -0.14 -8.79
CA THR A 19 -3.50 1.23 -9.21
C THR A 19 -4.45 1.94 -8.25
N ILE A 20 -4.04 3.09 -7.75
CA ILE A 20 -4.88 3.91 -6.87
C ILE A 20 -5.98 4.54 -7.74
N LEU A 21 -7.23 4.15 -7.47
CA LEU A 21 -8.40 4.66 -8.17
C LEU A 21 -8.96 5.91 -7.52
N TYR A 22 -8.88 5.98 -6.19
CA TYR A 22 -9.47 7.05 -5.41
C TYR A 22 -8.63 7.29 -4.16
N ALA A 23 -8.53 8.54 -3.73
CA ALA A 23 -7.82 8.93 -2.54
C ALA A 23 -8.48 10.13 -1.88
N GLU A 24 -8.53 10.15 -0.55
CA GLU A 24 -9.05 11.28 0.22
C GLU A 24 -8.36 11.37 1.56
N GLU A 25 -8.41 12.54 2.18
CA GLU A 25 -7.90 12.71 3.53
C GLU A 25 -8.67 11.84 4.51
N PHE A 26 -7.95 11.22 5.44
CA PHE A 26 -8.55 10.43 6.52
C PHE A 26 -8.79 11.34 7.73
N LYS A 27 -9.91 12.05 7.72
CA LYS A 27 -10.21 13.07 8.74
C LYS A 27 -10.40 12.49 10.14
N GLU A 28 -10.87 11.24 10.24
CA GLU A 28 -11.13 10.58 11.52
C GLU A 28 -9.89 9.94 12.14
N ALA A 29 -8.76 9.91 11.42
CA ALA A 29 -7.52 9.35 11.95
C ALA A 29 -6.87 10.30 12.94
N ILE A 30 -6.23 9.74 13.97
CA ILE A 30 -5.54 10.54 14.99
C ILE A 30 -4.35 11.28 14.38
N LYS A 31 -3.59 10.60 13.51
CA LYS A 31 -2.47 11.19 12.77
C LYS A 31 -2.87 11.43 11.32
N PRO A 32 -2.36 12.51 10.69
CA PRO A 32 -2.66 12.76 9.29
C PRO A 32 -2.38 11.55 8.42
N ALA A 33 -3.37 11.15 7.63
CA ALA A 33 -3.28 9.99 6.75
C ALA A 33 -4.15 10.20 5.51
N ILE A 34 -3.94 9.36 4.50
CA ILE A 34 -4.73 9.36 3.27
C ILE A 34 -5.36 7.99 3.11
N LYS A 35 -6.67 7.96 2.89
CA LYS A 35 -7.40 6.73 2.54
C LYS A 35 -7.34 6.52 1.04
N MET A 36 -7.17 5.29 0.62
CA MET A 36 -7.04 4.94 -0.79
C MET A 36 -7.91 3.74 -1.13
N THR A 37 -8.43 3.74 -2.35
CA THR A 37 -9.08 2.61 -2.97
C THR A 37 -8.19 2.16 -4.12
N ILE A 38 -7.78 0.89 -4.12
CA ILE A 38 -6.72 0.39 -4.99
C ILE A 38 -7.22 -0.82 -5.78
N ASP A 39 -7.01 -0.81 -7.09
CA ASP A 39 -7.39 -1.88 -7.99
C ASP A 39 -6.19 -2.81 -8.22
N PHE A 40 -6.31 -4.05 -7.76
CA PHE A 40 -5.28 -5.10 -7.92
C PHE A 40 -5.61 -6.07 -9.06
N GLY A 41 -6.54 -5.71 -9.94
CA GLY A 41 -6.93 -6.59 -11.06
C GLY A 41 -8.12 -7.47 -10.71
N GLU A 42 -8.64 -8.15 -11.72
CA GLU A 42 -9.87 -8.93 -11.59
C GLU A 42 -9.79 -10.05 -10.56
N GLU A 43 -8.65 -10.72 -10.48
CA GLU A 43 -8.48 -11.88 -9.61
C GLU A 43 -8.49 -11.49 -8.12
N ILE A 44 -7.77 -10.41 -7.78
CA ILE A 44 -7.65 -9.95 -6.39
C ILE A 44 -8.74 -8.97 -6.05
N GLY A 45 -9.08 -8.09 -7.00
CA GLY A 45 -10.13 -7.10 -6.83
C GLY A 45 -9.64 -5.80 -6.24
N ILE A 46 -10.60 -5.02 -5.76
CA ILE A 46 -10.38 -3.68 -5.22
C ILE A 46 -10.28 -3.79 -3.70
N LYS A 47 -9.25 -3.15 -3.13
CA LYS A 47 -9.03 -3.12 -1.68
C LYS A 47 -8.80 -1.71 -1.20
N LYS A 48 -9.12 -1.47 0.07
CA LYS A 48 -8.93 -0.18 0.71
C LYS A 48 -7.72 -0.21 1.63
N SER A 49 -7.04 0.94 1.74
CA SER A 49 -5.92 1.11 2.64
C SER A 49 -5.85 2.55 3.11
N SER A 50 -5.16 2.77 4.22
CA SER A 50 -4.78 4.12 4.63
C SER A 50 -3.29 4.14 4.93
N ALA A 51 -2.67 5.30 4.72
CA ALA A 51 -1.25 5.45 4.95
C ALA A 51 -0.90 6.86 5.42
N GLN A 52 0.07 6.94 6.33
CA GLN A 52 0.56 8.21 6.87
C GLN A 52 1.65 8.76 5.93
N ILE A 53 1.22 9.27 4.78
CA ILE A 53 2.11 9.70 3.69
C ILE A 53 1.88 11.15 3.28
N THR A 54 1.33 11.96 4.18
CA THR A 54 0.95 13.35 3.86
C THR A 54 2.13 14.30 3.70
N ASP A 55 3.35 13.89 4.07
CA ASP A 55 4.53 14.75 3.91
C ASP A 55 4.89 14.99 2.43
N HIS A 56 4.71 13.98 1.59
CA HIS A 56 5.09 14.04 0.18
C HIS A 56 3.92 13.94 -0.78
N TYR A 57 2.73 13.56 -0.30
CA TYR A 57 1.59 13.28 -1.16
C TYR A 57 0.34 13.98 -0.69
N ASN A 58 -0.53 14.27 -1.64
CA ASN A 58 -1.90 14.68 -1.37
C ASN A 58 -2.83 13.76 -2.17
N PRO A 59 -4.14 13.74 -1.88
CA PRO A 59 -5.05 12.85 -2.58
C PRO A 59 -5.01 12.99 -4.10
N GLU A 60 -4.92 14.21 -4.61
CA GLU A 60 -4.94 14.47 -6.06
C GLU A 60 -3.71 13.89 -6.75
N SER A 61 -2.55 13.91 -6.09
CA SER A 61 -1.31 13.39 -6.69
C SER A 61 -1.24 11.87 -6.72
N LEU A 62 -2.10 11.20 -5.97
CA LEU A 62 -2.07 9.74 -5.84
C LEU A 62 -2.92 8.99 -6.86
N VAL A 63 -4.01 9.59 -7.32
CA VAL A 63 -4.92 8.92 -8.26
C VAL A 63 -4.20 8.58 -9.55
N GLY A 64 -4.29 7.32 -9.97
CA GLY A 64 -3.63 6.81 -11.16
C GLY A 64 -2.23 6.26 -10.95
N ILE A 65 -1.63 6.46 -9.77
CA ILE A 65 -0.31 5.92 -9.45
C ILE A 65 -0.43 4.44 -9.11
N GLN A 66 0.51 3.65 -9.61
CA GLN A 66 0.66 2.26 -9.18
C GLN A 66 1.55 2.18 -7.94
N VAL A 67 1.17 1.33 -7.01
CA VAL A 67 1.92 1.10 -5.77
C VAL A 67 2.10 -0.40 -5.54
N ALA A 68 3.10 -0.73 -4.73
CA ALA A 68 3.26 -2.09 -4.22
C ALA A 68 2.60 -2.18 -2.84
N ALA A 69 1.79 -3.20 -2.62
CA ALA A 69 1.09 -3.36 -1.36
C ALA A 69 1.06 -4.83 -0.92
N VAL A 70 1.15 -5.05 0.39
CA VAL A 70 0.99 -6.39 0.98
C VAL A 70 -0.50 -6.65 1.10
N ILE A 71 -0.98 -7.73 0.50
CA ILE A 71 -2.42 -8.02 0.43
C ILE A 71 -2.87 -9.14 1.36
N ASN A 72 -1.97 -9.77 2.09
CA ASN A 72 -2.31 -10.91 2.92
C ASN A 72 -2.19 -10.67 4.44
N PHE A 73 -2.23 -9.42 4.86
CA PHE A 73 -2.48 -9.10 6.27
C PHE A 73 -3.96 -9.26 6.59
N PRO A 74 -4.32 -9.59 7.84
CA PRO A 74 -5.71 -9.49 8.28
C PRO A 74 -6.22 -8.06 8.12
N LYS A 75 -7.51 -7.92 7.87
CA LYS A 75 -8.15 -6.60 7.84
C LYS A 75 -8.01 -5.92 9.19
N LYS A 76 -7.81 -4.60 9.16
CA LYS A 76 -7.61 -3.81 10.38
C LYS A 76 -8.62 -2.67 10.43
N GLN A 77 -9.36 -2.59 11.52
CA GLN A 77 -10.29 -1.50 11.76
C GLN A 77 -9.53 -0.28 12.28
N ILE A 78 -9.70 0.86 11.62
CA ILE A 78 -9.11 2.14 12.00
C ILE A 78 -10.27 3.15 12.05
N GLY A 79 -10.79 3.44 13.28
CA GLY A 79 -12.00 4.22 13.42
C GLY A 79 -13.13 3.60 12.60
N PRO A 80 -13.82 4.36 11.75
CA PRO A 80 -14.90 3.84 10.90
C PRO A 80 -14.41 3.12 9.63
N PHE A 81 -13.08 3.05 9.43
CA PHE A 81 -12.48 2.59 8.17
C PHE A 81 -11.86 1.20 8.34
N MET A 82 -12.12 0.31 7.39
CA MET A 82 -11.51 -1.02 7.37
C MET A 82 -10.35 -1.03 6.37
N SER A 83 -9.11 -1.14 6.89
CA SER A 83 -7.92 -1.29 6.06
C SER A 83 -7.75 -2.76 5.65
N GLU A 84 -7.57 -3.00 4.35
CA GLU A 84 -7.57 -4.34 3.78
C GLU A 84 -6.22 -4.75 3.18
N CYS A 85 -5.29 -3.81 3.07
CA CYS A 85 -3.94 -4.08 2.58
C CYS A 85 -2.98 -3.05 3.15
N LEU A 86 -1.68 -3.33 3.05
CA LEU A 86 -0.63 -2.42 3.50
C LEU A 86 0.09 -1.84 2.29
N VAL A 87 -0.11 -0.57 2.01
CA VAL A 87 0.67 0.15 1.00
C VAL A 87 2.09 0.32 1.53
N THR A 88 3.08 -0.07 0.72
CA THR A 88 4.47 -0.07 1.15
C THR A 88 5.21 1.21 0.75
N GLY A 89 6.26 1.52 1.50
CA GLY A 89 7.09 2.67 1.22
C GLY A 89 8.40 2.62 1.98
N PHE A 90 9.25 3.58 1.68
CA PHE A 90 10.59 3.68 2.26
C PHE A 90 10.63 4.82 3.25
N THR A 91 10.94 4.49 4.51
CA THR A 91 11.04 5.50 5.58
C THR A 91 12.32 6.31 5.42
N GLN A 92 12.17 7.63 5.39
CA GLN A 92 13.28 8.56 5.26
C GLN A 92 13.81 8.97 6.64
N SER A 93 14.97 9.65 6.67
CA SER A 93 15.61 10.04 7.92
C SER A 93 14.75 10.99 8.77
N ASP A 94 13.87 11.76 8.15
CA ASP A 94 12.95 12.66 8.85
C ASP A 94 11.63 11.98 9.26
N GLY A 95 11.50 10.68 9.01
CA GLY A 95 10.28 9.92 9.29
C GLY A 95 9.25 9.94 8.19
N SER A 96 9.45 10.72 7.13
CA SER A 96 8.53 10.72 5.99
C SER A 96 8.64 9.43 5.18
N ILE A 97 7.62 9.15 4.38
CA ILE A 97 7.53 7.91 3.61
C ILE A 97 7.50 8.24 2.12
N ILE A 98 8.36 7.57 1.36
CA ILE A 98 8.33 7.58 -0.11
C ILE A 98 7.75 6.24 -0.56
N LEU A 99 6.70 6.28 -1.36
CA LEU A 99 6.00 5.07 -1.79
C LEU A 99 6.89 4.16 -2.64
N ALA A 100 6.71 2.85 -2.45
CA ALA A 100 7.33 1.84 -3.31
C ALA A 100 6.45 1.66 -4.54
N VAL A 101 6.99 2.02 -5.70
CA VAL A 101 6.25 1.99 -6.96
C VAL A 101 7.04 1.21 -8.01
N PRO A 102 6.36 0.57 -8.99
CA PRO A 102 7.08 -0.04 -10.10
C PRO A 102 7.67 1.07 -10.98
N GLN A 103 8.87 0.85 -11.50
CA GLN A 103 9.56 1.83 -12.34
C GLN A 103 8.82 2.06 -13.67
N LYS A 104 8.17 1.02 -14.16
CA LYS A 104 7.35 1.06 -15.38
C LYS A 104 5.96 0.59 -15.05
N GLY A 105 4.99 0.87 -15.92
CA GLY A 105 3.67 0.31 -15.77
C GLY A 105 3.71 -1.21 -15.71
N ALA A 106 3.07 -1.78 -14.71
CA ALA A 106 2.95 -3.22 -14.52
C ALA A 106 1.47 -3.61 -14.55
N LEU A 107 1.20 -4.89 -14.82
CA LEU A 107 -0.18 -5.36 -14.73
C LEU A 107 -0.63 -5.34 -13.28
N ASN A 108 -1.83 -4.83 -13.03
CA ASN A 108 -2.41 -4.89 -11.69
C ASN A 108 -2.52 -6.33 -11.25
N GLY A 109 -2.09 -6.61 -10.02
CA GLY A 109 -2.05 -7.96 -9.49
C GLY A 109 -0.72 -8.66 -9.68
N SER A 110 0.24 -8.08 -10.40
CA SER A 110 1.59 -8.64 -10.53
C SER A 110 2.23 -8.81 -9.16
N ARG A 111 2.80 -9.97 -8.91
CA ARG A 111 3.41 -10.28 -7.63
C ARG A 111 4.89 -9.92 -7.61
N LEU A 112 5.32 -9.34 -6.49
CA LEU A 112 6.74 -9.12 -6.24
C LEU A 112 7.44 -10.46 -6.10
N ALA A 113 8.51 -10.63 -6.86
CA ALA A 113 9.25 -11.89 -6.86
C ALA A 113 10.62 -11.71 -6.19
#